data_5c573485e638bbe5531084519f70bf87
#
_entry.id   5c573485e638bbe5531084519f70bf87
#
_cell.length_a   1.000
_cell.length_b   1.000
_cell.length_c   1.000
_cell.angle_alpha   90.00
_cell.angle_beta   90.00
_cell.angle_gamma   90.00
#
_symmetry.space_group_name_H-M   'P 1'
#
loop_
_entity.id
_entity.type
_entity.pdbx_description
1 polymer ?
#
loop_
_entity_poly.entity_id
_entity_poly.type
_entity_poly.pdbx_seq_one_letter_code
_entity_poly.pdbx_strand_id
1 'polypeptide(L)'
;MEGMKTLDIRSYRETIKAAVAHERQADPNWSWGIRSITKGVARIGWGYLDYIGEKEAFTVEVLQDEENGKVAVLGVIPNGSKVWRFVGPNHWEDGPTIGGCIASAIHGMARSAHKTY
;
A
#
# COMPACT_ATOMS: atom_id res chain seq x y z
N MET A 1 -8.79 13.29 6.44
CA MET A 1 -8.03 14.19 7.32
C MET A 1 -7.96 15.56 6.68
N GLU A 2 -8.26 16.58 7.46
CA GLU A 2 -8.18 17.95 6.98
C GLU A 2 -6.74 18.30 6.62
N GLY A 3 -6.56 19.08 5.54
CA GLY A 3 -5.26 19.51 5.08
C GLY A 3 -4.45 18.47 4.34
N MET A 4 -5.01 17.30 4.10
CA MET A 4 -4.33 16.25 3.34
C MET A 4 -4.96 16.13 1.95
N LYS A 5 -4.14 16.11 0.93
CA LYS A 5 -4.62 15.84 -0.43
C LYS A 5 -4.13 14.49 -0.90
N THR A 6 -4.94 13.82 -1.70
CA THR A 6 -4.59 12.53 -2.29
C THR A 6 -3.66 12.76 -3.48
N LEU A 7 -2.52 12.11 -3.47
CA LEU A 7 -1.60 12.12 -4.61
C LEU A 7 -1.99 11.03 -5.59
N ASP A 8 -1.58 11.19 -6.84
CA ASP A 8 -1.87 10.21 -7.89
C ASP A 8 -0.99 8.98 -7.73
N ILE A 9 -1.54 7.92 -7.13
CA ILE A 9 -0.80 6.70 -6.85
C ILE A 9 -0.42 5.92 -8.11
N ARG A 10 -1.01 6.25 -9.27
CA ARG A 10 -0.66 5.58 -10.52
C ARG A 10 0.81 5.80 -10.92
N SER A 11 1.42 6.88 -10.43
CA SER A 11 2.85 7.16 -10.64
C SER A 11 3.74 6.10 -10.00
N TYR A 12 3.22 5.34 -9.06
CA TYR A 12 3.97 4.31 -8.33
C TYR A 12 3.56 2.89 -8.73
N ARG A 13 2.94 2.73 -9.89
CA ARG A 13 2.43 1.44 -10.37
C ARG A 13 3.50 0.35 -10.34
N GLU A 14 4.69 0.63 -10.82
CA GLU A 14 5.75 -0.39 -10.86
C GLU A 14 6.23 -0.76 -9.47
N THR A 15 6.30 0.20 -8.56
CA THR A 15 6.63 -0.05 -7.15
C THR A 15 5.60 -0.96 -6.51
N ILE A 16 4.31 -0.69 -6.76
CA ILE A 16 3.21 -1.50 -6.22
C ILE A 16 3.28 -2.92 -6.78
N LYS A 17 3.48 -3.06 -8.09
CA LYS A 17 3.61 -4.37 -8.73
C LYS A 17 4.75 -5.18 -8.13
N ALA A 18 5.91 -4.56 -7.92
CA ALA A 18 7.07 -5.23 -7.35
C ALA A 18 6.81 -5.67 -5.90
N ALA A 19 6.18 -4.82 -5.10
CA ALA A 19 5.86 -5.12 -3.71
C ALA A 19 4.86 -6.28 -3.60
N VAL A 20 3.82 -6.27 -4.44
CA VAL A 20 2.82 -7.34 -4.44
C VAL A 20 3.42 -8.65 -4.95
N ALA A 21 4.27 -8.59 -5.98
CA ALA A 21 4.97 -9.77 -6.47
C ALA A 21 5.86 -10.41 -5.40
N HIS A 22 6.54 -9.57 -4.61
CA HIS A 22 7.35 -10.03 -3.50
C HIS A 22 6.50 -10.78 -2.46
N GLU A 23 5.34 -10.23 -2.10
CA GLU A 23 4.44 -10.88 -1.14
C GLU A 23 3.90 -12.20 -1.70
N ARG A 24 3.62 -12.26 -3.00
CA ARG A 24 3.16 -13.49 -3.65
C ARG A 24 4.21 -14.58 -3.60
N GLN A 25 5.47 -14.22 -3.80
CA GLN A 25 6.58 -15.18 -3.73
C GLN A 25 6.82 -15.66 -2.30
N ALA A 26 6.73 -14.73 -1.34
CA ALA A 26 6.95 -15.04 0.07
C ALA A 26 5.82 -15.90 0.65
N ASP A 27 4.64 -15.84 0.05
CA ASP A 27 3.46 -16.49 0.59
C ASP A 27 2.59 -17.05 -0.55
N PRO A 28 3.04 -18.13 -1.18
CA PRO A 28 2.37 -18.66 -2.37
C PRO A 28 0.95 -19.15 -2.14
N ASN A 29 0.57 -19.44 -0.90
CA ASN A 29 -0.77 -19.93 -0.59
C ASN A 29 -1.84 -18.83 -0.62
N TRP A 30 -1.42 -17.56 -0.58
CA TRP A 30 -2.34 -16.43 -0.53
C TRP A 30 -2.62 -15.78 -1.88
N SER A 31 -1.87 -16.10 -2.90
CA SER A 31 -2.10 -15.59 -4.25
C SER A 31 -2.38 -14.08 -4.31
N TRP A 32 -1.47 -13.30 -3.72
CA TRP A 32 -1.58 -11.84 -3.72
C TRP A 32 -1.60 -11.27 -5.13
N GLY A 33 -2.46 -10.30 -5.38
CA GLY A 33 -2.55 -9.66 -6.67
C GLY A 33 -3.14 -8.25 -6.60
N ILE A 34 -2.98 -7.49 -7.67
CA ILE A 34 -3.53 -6.14 -7.76
C ILE A 34 -4.91 -6.23 -8.40
N ARG A 35 -5.93 -5.72 -7.71
CA ARG A 35 -7.27 -5.63 -8.26
C ARG A 35 -7.43 -4.42 -9.16
N SER A 36 -6.95 -3.27 -8.71
CA SER A 36 -7.00 -2.04 -9.50
C SER A 36 -6.03 -1.01 -8.95
N ILE A 37 -5.58 -0.11 -9.81
CA ILE A 37 -4.83 1.07 -9.42
C ILE A 37 -5.52 2.23 -10.11
N THR A 38 -6.24 3.02 -9.35
CA THR A 38 -6.89 4.23 -9.83
C THR A 38 -6.09 5.45 -9.39
N LYS A 39 -6.53 6.64 -9.76
CA LYS A 39 -5.83 7.86 -9.40
C LYS A 39 -5.66 8.03 -7.89
N GLY A 40 -6.65 7.66 -7.11
CA GLY A 40 -6.66 7.91 -5.67
C GLY A 40 -6.29 6.70 -4.82
N VAL A 41 -6.36 5.47 -5.35
CA VAL A 41 -6.22 4.29 -4.51
C VAL A 41 -5.75 3.08 -5.30
N ALA A 42 -4.87 2.31 -4.68
CA ALA A 42 -4.51 0.97 -5.15
C ALA A 42 -5.27 -0.05 -4.30
N ARG A 43 -5.93 -0.99 -4.95
CA ARG A 43 -6.68 -2.06 -4.31
C ARG A 43 -5.94 -3.37 -4.50
N ILE A 44 -5.55 -3.97 -3.39
CA ILE A 44 -4.79 -5.21 -3.38
C ILE A 44 -5.72 -6.31 -2.91
N GLY A 45 -5.68 -7.43 -3.60
CA GLY A 45 -6.54 -8.55 -3.27
C GLY A 45 -5.75 -9.82 -3.02
N TRP A 46 -6.47 -10.84 -2.59
CA TRP A 46 -5.92 -12.17 -2.38
C TRP A 46 -6.94 -13.22 -2.79
N GLY A 47 -6.45 -14.41 -3.03
CA GLY A 47 -7.29 -15.56 -3.30
C GLY A 47 -6.55 -16.84 -2.94
N TYR A 48 -7.14 -17.95 -3.23
CA TYR A 48 -6.50 -19.24 -3.05
C TYR A 48 -6.23 -19.86 -4.41
N LEU A 49 -5.02 -20.37 -4.60
CA LEU A 49 -4.64 -21.08 -5.81
C LEU A 49 -4.94 -20.25 -7.08
N ASP A 50 -6.00 -20.57 -7.78
CA ASP A 50 -6.30 -19.97 -9.08
C ASP A 50 -7.04 -18.62 -9.00
N TYR A 51 -7.27 -18.09 -7.80
CA TYR A 51 -8.03 -16.86 -7.58
C TYR A 51 -7.14 -15.69 -7.18
N ILE A 52 -6.13 -15.42 -7.96
CA ILE A 52 -5.16 -14.37 -7.67
C ILE A 52 -5.85 -13.01 -7.58
N GLY A 53 -5.71 -12.35 -6.43
CA GLY A 53 -6.22 -11.00 -6.24
C GLY A 53 -7.74 -10.88 -6.30
N GLU A 54 -8.47 -11.98 -6.19
CA GLU A 54 -9.93 -11.96 -6.40
C GLU A 54 -10.69 -11.22 -5.31
N LYS A 55 -10.26 -11.38 -4.06
CA LYS A 55 -10.91 -10.70 -2.93
C LYS A 55 -10.11 -9.48 -2.52
N GLU A 56 -10.79 -8.36 -2.28
CA GLU A 56 -10.13 -7.17 -1.79
C GLU A 56 -9.68 -7.40 -0.35
N ALA A 57 -8.39 -7.29 -0.12
CA ALA A 57 -7.81 -7.47 1.20
C ALA A 57 -7.50 -6.13 1.87
N PHE A 58 -6.94 -5.19 1.14
CA PHE A 58 -6.61 -3.87 1.67
C PHE A 58 -6.42 -2.87 0.54
N THR A 59 -6.41 -1.60 0.91
CA THR A 59 -6.14 -0.50 -0.01
C THR A 59 -4.90 0.26 0.42
N VAL A 60 -4.27 0.95 -0.54
CA VAL A 60 -3.11 1.81 -0.28
C VAL A 60 -3.34 3.15 -0.95
N GLU A 61 -3.12 4.22 -0.20
CA GLU A 61 -3.23 5.59 -0.67
C GLU A 61 -1.98 6.38 -0.32
N VAL A 62 -1.67 7.38 -1.13
CA VAL A 62 -0.57 8.32 -0.83
C VAL A 62 -1.19 9.70 -0.62
N LEU A 63 -0.92 10.28 0.53
CA LEU A 63 -1.49 11.55 0.95
C LEU A 63 -0.38 12.55 1.24
N GLN A 64 -0.65 13.83 1.01
CA GLN A 64 0.30 14.89 1.31
C GLN A 64 -0.36 15.97 2.15
N ASP A 65 0.31 16.35 3.24
CA ASP A 65 -0.10 17.48 4.05
C ASP A 65 0.21 18.76 3.29
N GLU A 66 -0.81 19.56 3.03
CA GLU A 66 -0.67 20.78 2.26
C GLU A 66 0.09 21.88 3.01
N GLU A 67 0.12 21.85 4.33
CA GLU A 67 0.78 22.87 5.12
C GLU A 67 2.30 22.67 5.17
N ASN A 68 2.75 21.43 5.43
CA ASN A 68 4.17 21.17 5.63
C ASN A 68 4.81 20.28 4.56
N GLY A 69 4.05 19.82 3.59
CA GLY A 69 4.56 18.98 2.52
C GLY A 69 4.86 17.54 2.90
N LYS A 70 4.57 17.15 4.15
CA LYS A 70 4.84 15.80 4.62
C LYS A 70 3.94 14.80 3.90
N VAL A 71 4.52 13.70 3.46
CA VAL A 71 3.79 12.66 2.74
C VAL A 71 3.54 11.48 3.66
N ALA A 72 2.35 10.92 3.55
CA ALA A 72 1.97 9.72 4.28
C ALA A 72 1.45 8.67 3.31
N VAL A 73 1.80 7.43 3.56
CA VAL A 73 1.23 6.27 2.86
C VAL A 73 0.31 5.57 3.84
N LEU A 74 -0.93 5.40 3.46
CA LEU A 74 -1.96 4.79 4.29
C LEU A 74 -2.41 3.47 3.69
N GLY A 75 -2.27 2.40 4.46
CA GLY A 75 -2.86 1.10 4.14
C GLY A 75 -4.07 0.85 5.03
N VAL A 76 -5.16 0.36 4.48
CA VAL A 76 -6.41 0.12 5.21
C VAL A 76 -6.96 -1.26 4.87
N ILE A 77 -7.23 -2.06 5.91
CA ILE A 77 -8.04 -3.26 5.78
C ILE A 77 -9.48 -2.84 6.08
N PRO A 78 -10.46 -3.08 5.19
CA PRO A 78 -11.86 -2.75 5.49
C PRO A 78 -12.30 -3.40 6.80
N ASN A 79 -12.87 -2.60 7.69
CA ASN A 79 -13.30 -3.04 9.02
C ASN A 79 -12.17 -3.60 9.89
N GLY A 80 -10.94 -3.15 9.66
CA GLY A 80 -9.78 -3.66 10.36
C GLY A 80 -8.70 -2.62 10.56
N SER A 81 -7.46 -3.10 10.57
CA SER A 81 -6.29 -2.29 10.88
C SER A 81 -5.95 -1.27 9.82
N LYS A 82 -5.33 -0.18 10.27
CA LYS A 82 -4.69 0.82 9.40
C LYS A 82 -3.20 0.82 9.65
N VAL A 83 -2.43 1.02 8.61
CA VAL A 83 -0.98 1.16 8.69
C VAL A 83 -0.58 2.48 8.06
N TRP A 84 0.17 3.27 8.79
CA TRP A 84 0.72 4.53 8.30
C TRP A 84 2.23 4.42 8.13
N ARG A 85 2.74 5.01 7.04
CA ARG A 85 4.17 5.21 6.85
C ARG A 85 4.38 6.66 6.41
N PHE A 86 5.41 7.31 6.93
CA PHE A 86 5.60 8.73 6.72
C PHE A 86 6.92 9.04 6.04
N VAL A 87 6.86 9.96 5.08
CA VAL A 87 8.03 10.56 4.46
C VAL A 87 7.96 12.05 4.83
N GLY A 88 8.86 12.48 5.67
CA GLY A 88 8.90 13.87 6.09
C GLY A 88 9.58 14.76 5.05
N PRO A 89 9.36 16.09 5.12
CA PRO A 89 10.05 17.02 4.23
C PRO A 89 11.55 17.09 4.51
N ASN A 90 11.99 16.61 5.66
CA ASN A 90 13.37 16.64 6.08
C ASN A 90 14.04 15.26 6.06
N HIS A 91 13.56 14.36 5.19
CA HIS A 91 14.23 13.07 5.07
C HIS A 91 15.58 13.28 4.35
N TRP A 92 16.54 12.45 4.71
CA TRP A 92 17.89 12.48 4.12
C TRP A 92 17.95 11.66 2.85
N GLU A 93 19.07 11.72 2.14
CA GLU A 93 19.26 10.90 0.95
C GLU A 93 19.03 9.41 1.22
N ASP A 94 19.42 8.95 2.41
CA ASP A 94 19.23 7.56 2.83
C ASP A 94 17.91 7.35 3.58
N GLY A 95 17.08 8.38 3.67
CA GLY A 95 15.83 8.33 4.39
C GLY A 95 14.72 7.63 3.61
N PRO A 96 13.55 7.46 4.25
CA PRO A 96 12.41 6.83 3.61
C PRO A 96 11.97 7.58 2.36
N THR A 97 11.72 6.85 1.28
CA THR A 97 11.15 7.39 0.04
C THR A 97 9.66 7.02 -0.01
N ILE A 98 8.92 7.71 -0.87
CA ILE A 98 7.50 7.38 -1.08
C ILE A 98 7.37 5.93 -1.55
N GLY A 99 8.21 5.52 -2.52
CA GLY A 99 8.22 4.13 -3.00
C GLY A 99 8.54 3.13 -1.92
N GLY A 100 9.55 3.42 -1.10
CA GLY A 100 9.91 2.57 0.04
C GLY A 100 8.79 2.47 1.07
N CYS A 101 8.09 3.57 1.33
CA CYS A 101 6.94 3.58 2.23
C CYS A 101 5.76 2.79 1.66
N ILE A 102 5.53 2.85 0.36
CA ILE A 102 4.49 2.04 -0.29
C ILE A 102 4.81 0.55 -0.11
N ALA A 103 6.03 0.13 -0.39
CA ALA A 103 6.44 -1.26 -0.24
C ALA A 103 6.32 -1.72 1.22
N SER A 104 6.74 -0.89 2.17
CA SER A 104 6.63 -1.16 3.60
C SER A 104 5.17 -1.28 4.05
N ALA A 105 4.31 -0.40 3.56
CA ALA A 105 2.88 -0.44 3.88
C ALA A 105 2.23 -1.70 3.33
N ILE A 106 2.55 -2.09 2.10
CA ILE A 106 2.02 -3.31 1.49
C ILE A 106 2.44 -4.53 2.31
N HIS A 107 3.71 -4.61 2.70
CA HIS A 107 4.19 -5.70 3.53
C HIS A 107 3.47 -5.76 4.88
N GLY A 108 3.31 -4.61 5.54
CA GLY A 108 2.60 -4.53 6.81
C GLY A 108 1.13 -4.90 6.68
N MET A 109 0.48 -4.47 5.59
CA MET A 109 -0.90 -4.81 5.32
C MET A 109 -1.09 -6.30 5.04
N ALA A 110 -0.18 -6.91 4.29
CA ALA A 110 -0.25 -8.35 4.02
C ALA A 110 -0.16 -9.16 5.31
N ARG A 111 0.73 -8.76 6.20
CA ARG A 111 0.85 -9.41 7.51
C ARG A 111 -0.39 -9.22 8.37
N SER A 112 -0.95 -8.01 8.38
CA SER A 112 -2.19 -7.74 9.12
C SER A 112 -3.37 -8.52 8.56
N ALA A 113 -3.42 -8.70 7.24
CA ALA A 113 -4.45 -9.48 6.57
C ALA A 113 -4.43 -10.95 7.03
N HIS A 114 -3.23 -11.52 7.21
CA HIS A 114 -3.09 -12.89 7.72
C HIS A 114 -3.78 -13.08 9.08
N LYS A 115 -3.76 -12.04 9.91
CA LYS A 115 -4.39 -12.09 11.22
C LYS A 115 -5.88 -11.82 11.17
N THR A 116 -6.37 -11.12 10.13
CA THR A 116 -7.76 -10.73 9.99
C THR A 116 -8.58 -11.79 9.26
N TYR A 117 -8.00 -12.38 8.25
CA TYR A 117 -8.63 -13.39 7.43
C TYR A 117 -8.02 -14.78 7.71
#